data_424243f6babc6136f4bd0c993226cfcf
#
_entry.id   424243f6babc6136f4bd0c993226cfcf
#
_cell.length_a   1.000
_cell.length_b   1.000
_cell.length_c   1.000
_cell.angle_alpha   90.00
_cell.angle_beta   90.00
_cell.angle_gamma   90.00
#
_symmetry.space_group_name_H-M   'P 1'
#
loop_
_entity.id
_entity.type
_entity.pdbx_description
1 polymer ?
#
loop_
_entity_poly.entity_id
_entity_poly.type
_entity_poly.pdbx_seq_one_letter_code
_entity_poly.pdbx_strand_id
1 'polypeptide(L)'
;HKEIKNLLESQNNFNQNLLKIGYLENELLETKKTNDSSFTFIYKLGNLTRNIEIKIDSLSNEIKEILNLKASEIILLSNTENFINEKLNILEKKGFAQSKIKLDNFNKSNNQFQADLIIELNQVRKINNLVFQGYNQFPNGIKKVFLRKYQSKPFNKNIIKKIHSDFNSLPFVNQIKYPEVLLTTDSTKVYLYLEKRKNNTFDGFLGFGNNEETKKLQFNGYLDLNLYNNLNSGERFNLYWKNDGNKQSTFNVNLDLAYIFKSPLALKSNLKIFKQDTIFQNSS
;
A
#
# COMPACT_ATOMS: atom_id res chain seq x y z
N HIS A 1 -6.57 -28.30 -30.87
CA HIS A 1 -7.31 -27.06 -30.56
C HIS A 1 -6.52 -26.10 -29.64
N LYS A 2 -5.79 -26.58 -28.61
CA LYS A 2 -5.04 -25.75 -27.68
C LYS A 2 -3.81 -25.08 -28.33
N GLU A 3 -3.13 -25.77 -29.20
CA GLU A 3 -1.94 -25.27 -29.93
C GLU A 3 -2.29 -24.17 -30.94
N ILE A 4 -3.40 -24.30 -31.65
CA ILE A 4 -3.87 -23.28 -32.61
C ILE A 4 -4.26 -22.00 -31.87
N LYS A 5 -4.89 -22.13 -30.70
CA LYS A 5 -5.22 -20.97 -29.86
C LYS A 5 -3.97 -20.20 -29.40
N ASN A 6 -2.95 -20.92 -28.93
CA ASN A 6 -1.68 -20.32 -28.51
C ASN A 6 -0.95 -19.64 -29.69
N LEU A 7 -1.05 -20.21 -30.90
CA LEU A 7 -0.48 -19.61 -32.09
C LEU A 7 -1.17 -18.30 -32.46
N LEU A 8 -2.51 -18.27 -32.43
CA LEU A 8 -3.29 -17.05 -32.69
C LEU A 8 -3.03 -15.96 -31.64
N GLU A 9 -2.91 -16.36 -30.37
CA GLU A 9 -2.54 -15.42 -29.30
C GLU A 9 -1.13 -14.84 -29.50
N SER A 10 -0.17 -15.67 -29.91
CA SER A 10 1.19 -15.22 -30.21
C SER A 10 1.23 -14.25 -31.40
N GLN A 11 0.48 -14.56 -32.47
CA GLN A 11 0.35 -13.69 -33.63
C GLN A 11 -0.32 -12.36 -33.29
N ASN A 12 -1.40 -12.37 -32.48
CA ASN A 12 -2.04 -11.16 -32.01
C ASN A 12 -1.11 -10.32 -31.15
N ASN A 13 -0.36 -10.93 -30.23
CA ASN A 13 0.61 -10.23 -29.40
C ASN A 13 1.71 -9.58 -30.24
N PHE A 14 2.19 -10.27 -31.29
CA PHE A 14 3.17 -9.71 -32.21
C PHE A 14 2.61 -8.51 -32.97
N ASN A 15 1.38 -8.61 -33.50
CA ASN A 15 0.70 -7.50 -34.16
C ASN A 15 0.51 -6.29 -33.22
N GLN A 16 0.09 -6.51 -31.98
CA GLN A 16 -0.02 -5.47 -30.96
C GLN A 16 1.34 -4.79 -30.69
N ASN A 17 2.43 -5.56 -30.67
CA ASN A 17 3.77 -5.00 -30.51
C ASN A 17 4.19 -4.16 -31.72
N LEU A 18 3.88 -4.56 -32.95
CA LEU A 18 4.12 -3.76 -34.14
C LEU A 18 3.38 -2.41 -34.08
N LEU A 19 2.10 -2.41 -33.66
CA LEU A 19 1.33 -1.20 -33.45
C LEU A 19 1.95 -0.30 -32.40
N LYS A 20 2.39 -0.86 -31.27
CA LYS A 20 3.05 -0.10 -30.18
C LYS A 20 4.37 0.54 -30.60
N ILE A 21 5.13 -0.11 -31.45
CA ILE A 21 6.39 0.41 -32.00
C ILE A 21 6.14 1.53 -33.02
N GLY A 22 4.95 1.53 -33.66
CA GLY A 22 4.56 2.57 -34.60
C GLY A 22 4.30 2.11 -36.02
N TYR A 23 4.27 0.82 -36.29
CA TYR A 23 3.84 0.27 -37.57
C TYR A 23 2.32 0.15 -37.64
N LEU A 24 1.65 1.31 -37.71
CA LEU A 24 0.18 1.40 -37.65
C LEU A 24 -0.53 0.83 -38.91
N GLU A 25 0.19 0.81 -40.03
CA GLU A 25 -0.30 0.32 -41.32
C GLU A 25 0.18 -1.13 -41.61
N ASN A 26 0.61 -1.86 -40.55
CA ASN A 26 1.05 -3.21 -40.75
C ASN A 26 -0.11 -4.12 -41.18
N GLU A 27 0.16 -5.00 -42.12
CA GLU A 27 -0.81 -5.94 -42.71
C GLU A 27 -0.20 -7.33 -42.72
N LEU A 28 -0.94 -8.32 -42.26
CA LEU A 28 -0.57 -9.74 -42.42
C LEU A 28 -0.88 -10.16 -43.84
N LEU A 29 0.14 -10.34 -44.66
CA LEU A 29 -0.02 -10.75 -46.07
C LEU A 29 -0.31 -12.23 -46.21
N GLU A 30 0.40 -13.08 -45.48
CA GLU A 30 0.33 -14.51 -45.66
C GLU A 30 0.66 -15.26 -44.37
N THR A 31 0.02 -16.42 -44.20
CA THR A 31 0.35 -17.41 -43.17
C THR A 31 0.69 -18.72 -43.86
N LYS A 32 1.95 -19.16 -43.76
CA LYS A 32 2.42 -20.42 -44.33
C LYS A 32 2.63 -21.47 -43.26
N LYS A 33 2.08 -22.66 -43.44
CA LYS A 33 2.46 -23.82 -42.65
C LYS A 33 3.78 -24.35 -43.20
N THR A 34 4.86 -24.25 -42.42
CA THR A 34 6.20 -24.67 -42.85
C THR A 34 6.41 -26.16 -42.59
N ASN A 35 5.87 -26.68 -41.48
CA ASN A 35 5.83 -28.11 -41.16
C ASN A 35 4.67 -28.36 -40.16
N ASP A 36 4.55 -29.60 -39.62
CA ASP A 36 3.41 -29.94 -38.73
C ASP A 36 3.36 -29.14 -37.42
N SER A 37 4.45 -28.53 -37.00
CA SER A 37 4.56 -27.74 -35.74
C SER A 37 5.00 -26.27 -35.93
N SER A 38 5.21 -25.83 -37.19
CA SER A 38 5.76 -24.49 -37.45
C SER A 38 4.93 -23.73 -38.48
N PHE A 39 4.69 -22.44 -38.16
CA PHE A 39 4.01 -21.50 -39.04
C PHE A 39 4.88 -20.25 -39.24
N THR A 40 4.86 -19.73 -40.46
CA THR A 40 5.53 -18.50 -40.84
C THR A 40 4.49 -17.43 -41.16
N PHE A 41 4.56 -16.28 -40.52
CA PHE A 41 3.69 -15.14 -40.77
C PHE A 41 4.48 -14.07 -41.53
N ILE A 42 3.96 -13.65 -42.68
CA ILE A 42 4.58 -12.63 -43.52
C ILE A 42 3.81 -11.33 -43.39
N TYR A 43 4.49 -10.27 -42.91
CA TYR A 43 3.90 -8.96 -42.69
C TYR A 43 4.45 -7.95 -43.70
N LYS A 44 3.58 -7.03 -44.12
CA LYS A 44 3.95 -5.76 -44.73
C LYS A 44 3.88 -4.70 -43.65
N LEU A 45 5.01 -4.09 -43.26
CA LEU A 45 5.08 -3.22 -42.07
C LEU A 45 4.47 -1.83 -42.30
N GLY A 46 4.54 -1.31 -43.54
CA GLY A 46 4.15 0.08 -43.83
C GLY A 46 5.15 1.11 -43.28
N ASN A 47 4.70 2.36 -43.16
CA ASN A 47 5.53 3.44 -42.68
C ASN A 47 5.62 3.47 -41.16
N LEU A 48 6.81 3.74 -40.62
CA LEU A 48 7.00 3.90 -39.17
C LEU A 48 6.53 5.27 -38.71
N THR A 49 5.47 5.27 -37.87
CA THR A 49 4.96 6.46 -37.17
C THR A 49 5.57 6.53 -35.77
N ARG A 50 6.49 7.47 -35.54
CA ARG A 50 7.20 7.58 -34.24
C ARG A 50 6.46 8.41 -33.21
N ASN A 51 5.80 9.48 -33.65
CA ASN A 51 5.18 10.46 -32.78
C ASN A 51 3.67 10.53 -33.00
N ILE A 52 2.95 10.87 -31.95
CA ILE A 52 1.54 11.24 -31.98
C ILE A 52 1.37 12.65 -31.42
N GLU A 53 0.61 13.49 -32.11
CA GLU A 53 0.14 14.77 -31.60
C GLU A 53 -1.21 14.57 -30.92
N ILE A 54 -1.27 14.88 -29.63
CA ILE A 54 -2.49 14.78 -28.83
C ILE A 54 -3.13 16.15 -28.76
N LYS A 55 -4.30 16.29 -29.35
CA LYS A 55 -5.11 17.52 -29.32
C LYS A 55 -5.91 17.61 -28.03
N ILE A 56 -5.93 18.78 -27.43
CA ILE A 56 -6.45 19.03 -26.09
C ILE A 56 -7.52 20.13 -26.12
N ASP A 57 -7.86 20.62 -27.32
CA ASP A 57 -8.74 21.79 -27.50
C ASP A 57 -10.13 21.61 -26.90
N SER A 58 -10.66 20.40 -26.91
CA SER A 58 -11.99 20.03 -26.37
C SER A 58 -12.07 20.08 -24.83
N LEU A 59 -10.95 20.22 -24.12
CA LEU A 59 -10.92 20.23 -22.65
C LEU A 59 -11.12 21.65 -22.10
N SER A 60 -11.83 21.73 -20.96
CA SER A 60 -11.96 23.01 -20.23
C SER A 60 -10.61 23.46 -19.66
N ASN A 61 -10.43 24.78 -19.48
CA ASN A 61 -9.21 25.35 -18.93
C ASN A 61 -8.88 24.79 -17.54
N GLU A 62 -9.90 24.57 -16.72
CA GLU A 62 -9.74 23.97 -15.39
C GLU A 62 -9.09 22.57 -15.46
N ILE A 63 -9.53 21.73 -16.39
CA ILE A 63 -8.95 20.38 -16.58
C ILE A 63 -7.53 20.48 -17.11
N LYS A 64 -7.25 21.40 -18.05
CA LYS A 64 -5.93 21.65 -18.58
C LYS A 64 -4.95 22.05 -17.47
N GLU A 65 -5.36 22.92 -16.55
CA GLU A 65 -4.57 23.33 -15.39
C GLU A 65 -4.32 22.17 -14.42
N ILE A 66 -5.38 21.41 -14.06
CA ILE A 66 -5.27 20.26 -13.16
C ILE A 66 -4.25 19.23 -13.68
N LEU A 67 -4.25 18.99 -15.00
CA LEU A 67 -3.41 18.00 -15.65
C LEU A 67 -2.08 18.56 -16.15
N ASN A 68 -1.88 19.88 -16.00
CA ASN A 68 -0.69 20.58 -16.53
C ASN A 68 -0.49 20.29 -18.01
N LEU A 69 -1.55 20.50 -18.83
CA LEU A 69 -1.55 20.26 -20.27
C LEU A 69 -1.41 21.58 -21.04
N LYS A 70 -0.63 21.55 -22.12
CA LYS A 70 -0.54 22.65 -23.10
C LYS A 70 -1.68 22.54 -24.13
N ALA A 71 -1.67 23.40 -25.16
CA ALA A 71 -2.68 23.36 -26.22
C ALA A 71 -2.65 22.06 -27.05
N SER A 72 -1.44 21.54 -27.30
CA SER A 72 -1.24 20.19 -27.84
C SER A 72 0.04 19.58 -27.23
N GLU A 73 0.14 18.26 -27.23
CA GLU A 73 1.30 17.51 -26.74
C GLU A 73 1.79 16.56 -27.84
N ILE A 74 3.07 16.67 -28.20
CA ILE A 74 3.70 15.72 -29.14
C ILE A 74 4.53 14.75 -28.33
N ILE A 75 4.15 13.48 -28.37
CA ILE A 75 4.83 12.42 -27.62
C ILE A 75 5.21 11.25 -28.53
N LEU A 76 6.15 10.43 -28.09
CA LEU A 76 6.42 9.14 -28.74
C LEU A 76 5.19 8.26 -28.66
N LEU A 77 4.81 7.62 -29.75
CA LEU A 77 3.67 6.70 -29.79
C LEU A 77 3.81 5.58 -28.75
N SER A 78 5.03 5.07 -28.55
CA SER A 78 5.34 4.07 -27.52
C SER A 78 5.10 4.56 -26.07
N ASN A 79 5.06 5.88 -25.83
CA ASN A 79 4.85 6.47 -24.52
C ASN A 79 3.39 6.88 -24.25
N THR A 80 2.49 6.63 -25.19
CA THR A 80 1.08 7.03 -25.08
C THR A 80 0.41 6.45 -23.83
N GLU A 81 0.65 5.18 -23.53
CA GLU A 81 0.10 4.52 -22.35
C GLU A 81 0.63 5.16 -21.05
N ASN A 82 1.92 5.46 -20.99
CA ASN A 82 2.53 6.13 -19.85
C ASN A 82 1.96 7.53 -19.64
N PHE A 83 1.77 8.28 -20.73
CA PHE A 83 1.16 9.61 -20.69
C PHE A 83 -0.27 9.54 -20.12
N ILE A 84 -1.12 8.65 -20.63
CA ILE A 84 -2.49 8.48 -20.14
C ILE A 84 -2.49 8.08 -18.67
N ASN A 85 -1.64 7.12 -18.27
CA ASN A 85 -1.55 6.66 -16.89
C ASN A 85 -1.06 7.76 -15.94
N GLU A 86 -0.12 8.59 -16.37
CA GLU A 86 0.33 9.77 -15.60
C GLU A 86 -0.83 10.73 -15.35
N LYS A 87 -1.60 11.09 -16.39
CA LYS A 87 -2.74 12.01 -16.25
C LYS A 87 -3.86 11.40 -15.41
N LEU A 88 -4.15 10.10 -15.55
CA LEU A 88 -5.08 9.39 -14.68
C LEU A 88 -4.64 9.42 -13.21
N ASN A 89 -3.34 9.23 -12.94
CA ASN A 89 -2.81 9.31 -11.58
C ASN A 89 -2.97 10.72 -10.97
N ILE A 90 -2.84 11.77 -11.77
CA ILE A 90 -3.06 13.15 -11.30
C ILE A 90 -4.54 13.34 -10.92
N LEU A 91 -5.47 12.92 -11.78
CA LEU A 91 -6.92 12.97 -11.49
C LEU A 91 -7.27 12.17 -10.24
N GLU A 92 -6.73 10.96 -10.13
CA GLU A 92 -6.96 10.09 -8.97
C GLU A 92 -6.48 10.73 -7.66
N LYS A 93 -5.29 11.35 -7.65
CA LYS A 93 -4.76 12.10 -6.49
C LYS A 93 -5.67 13.26 -6.07
N LYS A 94 -6.34 13.89 -7.02
CA LYS A 94 -7.29 14.99 -6.76
C LYS A 94 -8.67 14.49 -6.31
N GLY A 95 -8.92 13.18 -6.33
CA GLY A 95 -10.17 12.55 -5.91
C GLY A 95 -11.12 12.15 -7.05
N PHE A 96 -10.73 12.37 -8.31
CA PHE A 96 -11.46 11.91 -9.50
C PHE A 96 -11.15 10.44 -9.81
N ALA A 97 -11.28 9.56 -8.83
CA ALA A 97 -10.77 8.19 -8.86
C ALA A 97 -11.43 7.25 -9.90
N GLN A 98 -12.57 7.63 -10.43
CA GLN A 98 -13.32 6.84 -11.43
C GLN A 98 -13.31 7.49 -12.82
N SER A 99 -12.49 8.50 -13.04
CA SER A 99 -12.36 9.16 -14.33
C SER A 99 -11.71 8.25 -15.35
N LYS A 100 -12.07 8.46 -16.61
CA LYS A 100 -11.50 7.74 -17.74
C LYS A 100 -10.84 8.71 -18.68
N ILE A 101 -9.68 8.31 -19.22
CA ILE A 101 -8.98 9.02 -20.28
C ILE A 101 -8.83 8.06 -21.45
N LYS A 102 -9.18 8.52 -22.64
CA LYS A 102 -8.96 7.80 -23.88
C LYS A 102 -8.47 8.75 -24.96
N LEU A 103 -7.79 8.22 -25.96
CA LEU A 103 -7.54 8.88 -27.22
C LEU A 103 -8.60 8.42 -28.21
N ASP A 104 -9.11 9.37 -29.00
CA ASP A 104 -10.15 9.12 -30.00
C ASP A 104 -9.88 9.95 -31.24
N ASN A 105 -10.72 9.81 -32.28
CA ASN A 105 -10.63 10.58 -33.53
C ASN A 105 -9.23 10.53 -34.17
N PHE A 106 -8.65 9.33 -34.21
CA PHE A 106 -7.33 9.13 -34.83
C PHE A 106 -7.33 9.57 -36.28
N ASN A 107 -6.42 10.44 -36.63
CA ASN A 107 -6.25 10.94 -38.00
C ASN A 107 -4.77 11.02 -38.39
N LYS A 108 -4.48 10.85 -39.68
CA LYS A 108 -3.15 11.05 -40.26
C LYS A 108 -3.24 12.26 -41.22
N SER A 109 -2.65 13.38 -40.80
CA SER A 109 -2.57 14.58 -41.58
C SER A 109 -1.10 15.00 -41.74
N ASN A 110 -0.67 15.31 -42.97
CA ASN A 110 0.68 15.75 -43.30
C ASN A 110 1.81 14.88 -42.71
N ASN A 111 1.65 13.56 -42.76
CA ASN A 111 2.58 12.59 -42.18
C ASN A 111 2.68 12.62 -40.63
N GLN A 112 1.81 13.38 -39.95
CA GLN A 112 1.65 13.35 -38.48
C GLN A 112 0.43 12.54 -38.10
N PHE A 113 0.61 11.71 -37.09
CA PHE A 113 -0.47 10.96 -36.48
C PHE A 113 -1.06 11.82 -35.34
N GLN A 114 -2.36 12.04 -35.36
CA GLN A 114 -3.07 12.92 -34.42
C GLN A 114 -4.19 12.16 -33.74
N ALA A 115 -4.52 12.52 -32.50
CA ALA A 115 -5.70 12.04 -31.78
C ALA A 115 -6.20 13.10 -30.81
N ASP A 116 -7.49 13.04 -30.49
CA ASP A 116 -8.12 13.90 -29.51
C ASP A 116 -8.04 13.24 -28.12
N LEU A 117 -7.69 14.01 -27.09
CA LEU A 117 -7.73 13.57 -25.70
C LEU A 117 -9.14 13.77 -25.16
N ILE A 118 -9.82 12.67 -24.88
CA ILE A 118 -11.15 12.67 -24.28
C ILE A 118 -11.06 12.27 -22.82
N ILE A 119 -11.61 13.08 -21.93
CA ILE A 119 -11.64 12.86 -20.49
C ILE A 119 -13.08 12.83 -20.00
N GLU A 120 -13.47 11.69 -19.44
CA GLU A 120 -14.71 11.53 -18.72
C GLU A 120 -14.47 11.72 -17.23
N LEU A 121 -14.75 12.90 -16.70
CA LEU A 121 -14.61 13.19 -15.28
C LEU A 121 -15.80 12.64 -14.51
N ASN A 122 -15.51 11.94 -13.43
CA ASN A 122 -16.49 11.61 -12.41
C ASN A 122 -16.41 12.60 -11.23
N GLN A 123 -17.39 12.52 -10.34
CA GLN A 123 -17.42 13.37 -9.14
C GLN A 123 -16.22 13.13 -8.25
N VAL A 124 -15.71 14.21 -7.65
CA VAL A 124 -14.68 14.13 -6.62
C VAL A 124 -15.23 13.35 -5.43
N ARG A 125 -14.60 12.23 -5.12
CA ARG A 125 -14.97 11.39 -3.97
C ARG A 125 -14.02 11.60 -2.82
N LYS A 126 -14.61 11.67 -1.61
CA LYS A 126 -13.87 11.73 -0.35
C LYS A 126 -14.26 10.54 0.51
N ILE A 127 -13.35 10.08 1.36
CA ILE A 127 -13.67 9.06 2.35
C ILE A 127 -14.62 9.64 3.38
N ASN A 128 -15.81 9.06 3.52
CA ASN A 128 -16.82 9.48 4.48
C ASN A 128 -16.63 8.76 5.83
N ASN A 129 -16.29 7.46 5.80
CA ASN A 129 -16.17 6.68 7.01
C ASN A 129 -15.22 5.49 6.85
N LEU A 130 -14.64 5.06 8.00
CA LEU A 130 -13.97 3.77 8.17
C LEU A 130 -14.87 2.86 8.99
N VAL A 131 -15.18 1.69 8.46
CA VAL A 131 -16.03 0.68 9.12
C VAL A 131 -15.14 -0.46 9.62
N PHE A 132 -15.16 -0.72 10.92
CA PHE A 132 -14.35 -1.72 11.58
C PHE A 132 -15.16 -3.01 11.73
N GLN A 133 -14.67 -4.11 11.20
CA GLN A 133 -15.29 -5.44 11.22
C GLN A 133 -14.38 -6.45 11.92
N GLY A 134 -14.99 -7.36 12.69
CA GLY A 134 -14.31 -8.50 13.32
C GLY A 134 -13.68 -8.21 14.68
N TYR A 135 -13.06 -7.05 14.90
CA TYR A 135 -12.43 -6.70 16.18
C TYR A 135 -13.36 -5.82 17.04
N ASN A 136 -14.29 -6.43 17.76
CA ASN A 136 -15.32 -5.70 18.54
C ASN A 136 -14.72 -4.79 19.63
N GLN A 137 -13.60 -5.20 20.26
CA GLN A 137 -12.92 -4.44 21.32
C GLN A 137 -11.76 -3.59 20.78
N PHE A 138 -11.80 -3.19 19.50
CA PHE A 138 -10.77 -2.31 18.94
C PHE A 138 -10.73 -0.98 19.72
N PRO A 139 -9.53 -0.49 20.12
CA PRO A 139 -9.40 0.68 20.98
C PRO A 139 -10.10 1.92 20.42
N ASN A 140 -11.09 2.44 21.15
CA ASN A 140 -11.92 3.57 20.70
C ASN A 140 -11.11 4.87 20.49
N GLY A 141 -10.05 5.08 21.28
CA GLY A 141 -9.14 6.23 21.11
C GLY A 141 -8.46 6.19 19.75
N ILE A 142 -7.91 5.04 19.39
CA ILE A 142 -7.22 4.81 18.13
C ILE A 142 -8.21 4.90 16.95
N LYS A 143 -9.38 4.29 17.08
CA LYS A 143 -10.46 4.40 16.09
C LYS A 143 -10.78 5.86 15.75
N LYS A 144 -10.93 6.72 16.75
CA LYS A 144 -11.22 8.16 16.56
C LYS A 144 -10.08 8.90 15.89
N VAL A 145 -8.82 8.56 16.20
CA VAL A 145 -7.65 9.18 15.55
C VAL A 145 -7.60 8.81 14.07
N PHE A 146 -7.79 7.53 13.71
CA PHE A 146 -7.77 7.10 12.32
C PHE A 146 -8.97 7.63 11.52
N LEU A 147 -10.16 7.69 12.14
CA LEU A 147 -11.31 8.35 11.50
C LEU A 147 -10.97 9.80 11.14
N ARG A 148 -10.46 10.60 12.08
CA ARG A 148 -10.08 12.00 11.82
C ARG A 148 -8.94 12.12 10.80
N LYS A 149 -8.01 11.17 10.77
CA LYS A 149 -6.89 11.15 9.82
C LYS A 149 -7.33 10.97 8.38
N TYR A 150 -8.36 10.16 8.16
CA TYR A 150 -8.77 9.71 6.82
C TYR A 150 -10.09 10.28 6.34
N GLN A 151 -11.00 10.66 7.24
CA GLN A 151 -12.26 11.28 6.88
C GLN A 151 -12.03 12.56 6.06
N SER A 152 -12.84 12.77 5.04
CA SER A 152 -12.76 13.88 4.08
C SER A 152 -11.51 13.92 3.19
N LYS A 153 -10.60 12.95 3.30
CA LYS A 153 -9.47 12.84 2.36
C LYS A 153 -9.97 12.39 0.99
N PRO A 154 -9.37 12.89 -0.12
CA PRO A 154 -9.68 12.42 -1.47
C PRO A 154 -9.52 10.90 -1.57
N PHE A 155 -10.54 10.24 -2.11
CA PHE A 155 -10.48 8.79 -2.32
C PHE A 155 -9.61 8.46 -3.53
N ASN A 156 -8.60 7.62 -3.33
CA ASN A 156 -7.74 7.07 -4.38
C ASN A 156 -7.05 5.78 -3.90
N LYS A 157 -6.44 5.06 -4.83
CA LYS A 157 -5.71 3.81 -4.52
C LYS A 157 -4.61 4.00 -3.49
N ASN A 158 -3.90 5.14 -3.53
CA ASN A 158 -2.79 5.40 -2.61
C ASN A 158 -3.27 5.61 -1.17
N ILE A 159 -4.43 6.25 -0.97
CA ILE A 159 -5.00 6.42 0.36
C ILE A 159 -5.43 5.06 0.95
N ILE A 160 -5.98 4.16 0.13
CA ILE A 160 -6.34 2.80 0.59
C ILE A 160 -5.09 1.99 0.96
N LYS A 161 -4.03 2.06 0.15
CA LYS A 161 -2.73 1.46 0.49
C LYS A 161 -2.19 1.99 1.81
N LYS A 162 -2.30 3.32 2.03
CA LYS A 162 -1.85 3.95 3.26
C LYS A 162 -2.69 3.52 4.47
N ILE A 163 -4.00 3.44 4.32
CA ILE A 163 -4.88 2.89 5.35
C ILE A 163 -4.46 1.46 5.70
N HIS A 164 -4.30 0.61 4.69
CA HIS A 164 -3.85 -0.76 4.89
C HIS A 164 -2.51 -0.84 5.65
N SER A 165 -1.50 -0.06 5.21
CA SER A 165 -0.18 0.00 5.85
C SER A 165 -0.26 0.47 7.30
N ASP A 166 -1.02 1.53 7.56
CA ASP A 166 -1.17 2.09 8.91
C ASP A 166 -1.78 1.09 9.90
N PHE A 167 -2.83 0.36 9.47
CA PHE A 167 -3.43 -0.66 10.33
C PHE A 167 -2.54 -1.89 10.48
N ASN A 168 -1.78 -2.26 9.45
CA ASN A 168 -0.83 -3.36 9.52
C ASN A 168 0.38 -3.06 10.41
N SER A 169 0.70 -1.78 10.61
CA SER A 169 1.78 -1.35 11.51
C SER A 169 1.41 -1.42 13.00
N LEU A 170 0.12 -1.58 13.33
CA LEU A 170 -0.32 -1.71 14.72
C LEU A 170 0.07 -3.08 15.28
N PRO A 171 0.87 -3.16 16.35
CA PRO A 171 1.43 -4.43 16.83
C PRO A 171 0.37 -5.41 17.33
N PHE A 172 -0.79 -4.93 17.78
CA PHE A 172 -1.89 -5.71 18.33
C PHE A 172 -3.01 -6.03 17.33
N VAL A 173 -2.81 -5.69 16.05
CA VAL A 173 -3.79 -5.88 14.98
C VAL A 173 -3.29 -6.89 13.96
N ASN A 174 -4.16 -7.77 13.54
CA ASN A 174 -4.02 -8.57 12.34
C ASN A 174 -5.12 -8.18 11.34
N GLN A 175 -4.76 -7.90 10.10
CA GLN A 175 -5.72 -7.65 9.03
C GLN A 175 -6.05 -8.97 8.33
N ILE A 176 -7.33 -9.39 8.40
CA ILE A 176 -7.82 -10.64 7.81
C ILE A 176 -7.75 -10.58 6.28
N LYS A 177 -8.07 -9.41 5.72
CA LYS A 177 -7.98 -9.15 4.28
C LYS A 177 -7.71 -7.67 4.00
N TYR A 178 -7.35 -7.37 2.74
CA TYR A 178 -7.17 -6.01 2.27
C TYR A 178 -8.45 -5.18 2.44
N PRO A 179 -8.36 -3.86 2.74
CA PRO A 179 -9.53 -3.01 2.89
C PRO A 179 -10.43 -3.02 1.66
N GLU A 180 -11.74 -3.17 1.88
CA GLU A 180 -12.75 -3.09 0.83
C GLU A 180 -13.42 -1.72 0.83
N VAL A 181 -13.85 -1.28 -0.35
CA VAL A 181 -14.49 0.02 -0.51
C VAL A 181 -15.90 -0.15 -1.03
N LEU A 182 -16.86 0.40 -0.30
CA LEU A 182 -18.23 0.55 -0.76
C LEU A 182 -18.44 1.97 -1.27
N LEU A 183 -18.72 2.08 -2.56
CA LEU A 183 -19.09 3.33 -3.22
C LEU A 183 -20.61 3.34 -3.41
N THR A 184 -21.28 4.26 -2.73
CA THR A 184 -22.70 4.57 -2.98
C THR A 184 -22.80 5.90 -3.73
N THR A 185 -24.01 6.33 -4.10
CA THR A 185 -24.22 7.63 -4.75
C THR A 185 -23.57 8.76 -3.95
N ASP A 186 -23.74 8.78 -2.62
CA ASP A 186 -23.39 9.92 -1.78
C ASP A 186 -22.24 9.64 -0.80
N SER A 187 -21.74 8.40 -0.74
CA SER A 187 -20.71 8.05 0.25
C SER A 187 -19.68 7.06 -0.23
N THR A 188 -18.50 7.17 0.36
CA THR A 188 -17.38 6.24 0.22
C THR A 188 -17.03 5.70 1.60
N LYS A 189 -17.30 4.43 1.85
CA LYS A 189 -17.00 3.75 3.11
C LYS A 189 -15.86 2.75 2.89
N VAL A 190 -14.87 2.77 3.76
CA VAL A 190 -13.76 1.81 3.73
C VAL A 190 -13.95 0.80 4.85
N TYR A 191 -14.08 -0.46 4.49
CA TYR A 191 -14.26 -1.57 5.43
C TYR A 191 -12.90 -2.17 5.76
N LEU A 192 -12.61 -2.25 7.05
CA LEU A 192 -11.40 -2.79 7.63
C LEU A 192 -11.77 -4.08 8.37
N TYR A 193 -11.20 -5.19 7.94
CA TYR A 193 -11.44 -6.50 8.53
C TYR A 193 -10.26 -6.85 9.44
N LEU A 194 -10.49 -6.69 10.74
CA LEU A 194 -9.44 -6.72 11.75
C LEU A 194 -9.73 -7.79 12.79
N GLU A 195 -8.68 -8.35 13.37
CA GLU A 195 -8.74 -9.18 14.56
C GLU A 195 -7.62 -8.81 15.54
N LYS A 196 -7.79 -9.19 16.81
CA LYS A 196 -6.75 -8.99 17.81
C LYS A 196 -5.60 -9.97 17.54
N ARG A 197 -4.38 -9.44 17.36
CA ARG A 197 -3.19 -10.27 17.23
C ARG A 197 -2.84 -10.87 18.58
N LYS A 198 -2.62 -12.19 18.62
CA LYS A 198 -2.18 -12.92 19.81
C LYS A 198 -0.65 -12.89 19.86
N ASN A 199 -0.08 -11.81 20.35
CA ASN A 199 1.36 -11.57 20.40
C ASN A 199 1.89 -11.29 21.82
N ASN A 200 1.07 -11.56 22.84
CA ASN A 200 1.56 -11.58 24.21
C ASN A 200 2.52 -12.75 24.38
N THR A 201 3.67 -12.50 24.98
CA THR A 201 4.67 -13.52 25.26
C THR A 201 5.05 -13.49 26.73
N PHE A 202 5.27 -14.65 27.28
CA PHE A 202 5.86 -14.85 28.58
C PHE A 202 6.93 -15.94 28.45
N ASP A 203 8.13 -15.63 28.89
CA ASP A 203 9.23 -16.56 28.97
C ASP A 203 9.98 -16.34 30.28
N GLY A 204 10.52 -17.40 30.85
CA GLY A 204 11.29 -17.27 32.06
C GLY A 204 11.45 -18.57 32.84
N PHE A 205 12.39 -18.53 33.74
CA PHE A 205 12.55 -19.56 34.77
C PHE A 205 13.01 -18.94 36.10
N LEU A 206 12.69 -19.62 37.19
CA LEU A 206 13.10 -19.25 38.54
C LEU A 206 13.80 -20.46 39.17
N GLY A 207 15.05 -20.27 39.54
CA GLY A 207 15.82 -21.19 40.36
C GLY A 207 15.97 -20.63 41.78
N PHE A 208 16.13 -21.50 42.75
CA PHE A 208 16.43 -21.12 44.13
C PHE A 208 17.49 -22.05 44.71
N GLY A 209 18.31 -21.51 45.56
CA GLY A 209 19.37 -22.22 46.24
C GLY A 209 19.76 -21.47 47.52
N ASN A 210 20.57 -22.07 48.35
CA ASN A 210 21.14 -21.41 49.52
C ASN A 210 22.51 -20.83 49.16
N ASN A 211 22.74 -19.58 49.52
CA ASN A 211 24.06 -18.99 49.45
C ASN A 211 24.96 -19.64 50.52
N GLU A 212 26.08 -20.20 50.12
CA GLU A 212 26.98 -20.97 51.04
C GLU A 212 27.59 -20.06 52.11
N GLU A 213 27.88 -18.79 51.79
CA GLU A 213 28.50 -17.84 52.70
C GLU A 213 27.52 -17.24 53.69
N THR A 214 26.33 -16.81 53.18
CA THR A 214 25.35 -16.08 54.01
C THR A 214 24.26 -16.97 54.57
N LYS A 215 24.16 -18.25 54.11
CA LYS A 215 23.09 -19.23 54.43
C LYS A 215 21.69 -18.72 54.17
N LYS A 216 21.56 -17.67 53.34
CA LYS A 216 20.27 -17.08 52.92
C LYS A 216 19.80 -17.71 51.62
N LEU A 217 18.47 -17.80 51.48
CA LEU A 217 17.87 -18.22 50.23
C LEU A 217 18.18 -17.21 49.13
N GLN A 218 18.69 -17.67 48.00
CA GLN A 218 18.97 -16.88 46.81
C GLN A 218 18.02 -17.33 45.68
N PHE A 219 17.57 -16.35 44.90
CA PHE A 219 16.83 -16.58 43.69
C PHE A 219 17.71 -16.23 42.49
N ASN A 220 17.71 -17.09 41.48
CA ASN A 220 18.30 -16.84 40.18
C ASN A 220 17.29 -17.12 39.07
N GLY A 221 17.48 -16.52 37.91
CA GLY A 221 16.59 -16.74 36.78
C GLY A 221 16.33 -15.49 35.99
N TYR A 222 15.33 -15.56 35.13
CA TYR A 222 14.83 -14.43 34.38
C TYR A 222 13.34 -14.54 34.13
N LEU A 223 12.72 -13.40 33.89
CA LEU A 223 11.35 -13.23 33.40
C LEU A 223 11.36 -12.25 32.25
N ASP A 224 10.74 -12.61 31.13
CA ASP A 224 10.47 -11.73 29.99
C ASP A 224 8.99 -11.78 29.67
N LEU A 225 8.30 -10.67 29.96
CA LEU A 225 6.87 -10.52 29.74
C LEU A 225 6.61 -9.41 28.72
N ASN A 226 5.95 -9.73 27.64
CA ASN A 226 5.52 -8.75 26.64
C ASN A 226 3.99 -8.80 26.50
N LEU A 227 3.32 -7.68 26.74
CA LEU A 227 1.88 -7.54 26.66
C LEU A 227 1.52 -6.43 25.67
N TYR A 228 0.55 -6.71 24.81
CA TYR A 228 0.07 -5.78 23.78
C TYR A 228 -1.43 -5.62 23.86
N ASN A 229 -1.89 -4.40 24.05
CA ASN A 229 -3.31 -4.03 24.03
C ASN A 229 -4.18 -4.89 24.96
N ASN A 230 -3.70 -5.17 26.17
CA ASN A 230 -4.48 -5.91 27.19
C ASN A 230 -5.54 -5.05 27.85
N LEU A 231 -5.28 -3.72 27.97
CA LEU A 231 -6.20 -2.73 28.49
C LEU A 231 -7.07 -2.10 27.39
N ASN A 232 -7.02 -2.59 26.15
CA ASN A 232 -7.73 -2.05 24.99
C ASN A 232 -7.48 -0.55 24.74
N SER A 233 -6.25 -0.09 25.02
CA SER A 233 -5.79 1.29 24.81
C SER A 233 -4.70 1.40 23.73
N GLY A 234 -4.27 0.25 23.16
CA GLY A 234 -3.17 0.17 22.20
C GLY A 234 -1.79 0.21 22.84
N GLU A 235 -1.73 -0.05 24.15
CA GLU A 235 -0.51 -0.04 24.93
C GLU A 235 0.38 -1.25 24.65
N ARG A 236 1.69 -1.04 24.85
CA ARG A 236 2.69 -2.08 24.95
C ARG A 236 3.34 -1.99 26.33
N PHE A 237 3.37 -3.10 27.03
CA PHE A 237 4.07 -3.27 28.28
C PHE A 237 5.11 -4.38 28.12
N ASN A 238 6.35 -4.10 28.52
CA ASN A 238 7.42 -5.09 28.58
C ASN A 238 8.04 -5.03 29.97
N LEU A 239 8.19 -6.19 30.58
CA LEU A 239 8.93 -6.36 31.84
C LEU A 239 10.01 -7.41 31.62
N TYR A 240 11.23 -7.04 31.83
CA TYR A 240 12.38 -7.94 31.85
C TYR A 240 13.05 -7.88 33.20
N TRP A 241 13.15 -9.02 33.85
CA TRP A 241 13.89 -9.21 35.07
C TRP A 241 14.88 -10.35 34.88
N LYS A 242 16.12 -10.16 35.42
CA LYS A 242 17.14 -11.18 35.45
C LYS A 242 17.95 -11.06 36.74
N ASN A 243 18.26 -12.20 37.37
CA ASN A 243 19.12 -12.29 38.52
C ASN A 243 20.00 -13.52 38.36
N ASP A 244 21.33 -13.35 38.44
CA ASP A 244 22.29 -14.42 38.29
C ASP A 244 22.52 -15.26 39.56
N GLY A 245 21.92 -14.84 40.68
CA GLY A 245 22.16 -15.45 41.99
C GLY A 245 23.42 -14.96 42.71
N ASN A 246 24.35 -14.26 42.02
CA ASN A 246 25.62 -13.81 42.48
C ASN A 246 25.79 -12.29 42.48
N LYS A 247 24.83 -11.57 43.05
CA LYS A 247 24.91 -10.11 43.24
C LYS A 247 24.58 -9.26 41.99
N GLN A 248 24.38 -9.86 40.81
CA GLN A 248 23.91 -9.10 39.64
C GLN A 248 22.42 -9.25 39.44
N SER A 249 21.72 -8.13 39.30
CA SER A 249 20.32 -8.12 38.93
C SER A 249 20.00 -6.99 37.97
N THR A 250 19.14 -7.27 37.01
CA THR A 250 18.62 -6.33 36.06
C THR A 250 17.09 -6.34 36.15
N PHE A 251 16.51 -5.16 36.24
CA PHE A 251 15.07 -4.97 36.17
C PHE A 251 14.80 -3.87 35.13
N ASN A 252 14.01 -4.16 34.12
CA ASN A 252 13.68 -3.22 33.06
C ASN A 252 12.17 -3.27 32.78
N VAL A 253 11.52 -2.12 32.86
CA VAL A 253 10.11 -1.96 32.53
C VAL A 253 9.98 -0.91 31.46
N ASN A 254 9.32 -1.28 30.37
CA ASN A 254 8.97 -0.37 29.29
C ASN A 254 7.44 -0.28 29.17
N LEU A 255 6.93 0.94 29.09
CA LEU A 255 5.54 1.23 28.84
C LEU A 255 5.42 2.18 27.66
N ASP A 256 4.86 1.72 26.57
CA ASP A 256 4.53 2.52 25.40
C ASP A 256 3.01 2.71 25.33
N LEU A 257 2.55 3.94 25.43
CA LEU A 257 1.16 4.34 25.28
C LEU A 257 1.01 5.12 23.99
N ALA A 258 0.45 4.51 22.96
CA ALA A 258 0.15 5.19 21.70
C ALA A 258 -1.22 5.87 21.79
N TYR A 259 -1.36 6.99 21.05
CA TYR A 259 -2.64 7.70 20.88
C TYR A 259 -3.28 8.19 22.21
N ILE A 260 -2.45 8.67 23.15
CA ILE A 260 -2.92 9.24 24.42
C ILE A 260 -3.85 10.44 24.17
N PHE A 261 -4.81 10.65 25.06
CA PHE A 261 -5.82 11.71 24.94
C PHE A 261 -6.60 11.69 23.63
N LYS A 262 -6.73 10.50 22.97
CA LYS A 262 -7.37 10.35 21.66
C LYS A 262 -6.72 11.23 20.58
N SER A 263 -5.42 11.46 20.69
CA SER A 263 -4.58 12.25 19.79
C SER A 263 -3.49 11.38 19.15
N PRO A 264 -2.76 11.84 18.12
CA PRO A 264 -1.62 11.10 17.55
C PRO A 264 -0.36 11.15 18.42
N LEU A 265 -0.46 11.60 19.67
CA LEU A 265 0.66 11.63 20.62
C LEU A 265 0.90 10.26 21.22
N ALA A 266 2.16 9.94 21.49
CA ALA A 266 2.58 8.74 22.19
C ALA A 266 3.43 9.12 23.42
N LEU A 267 3.27 8.36 24.48
CA LEU A 267 4.13 8.43 25.68
C LEU A 267 4.92 7.12 25.74
N LYS A 268 6.23 7.25 25.92
CA LYS A 268 7.11 6.12 26.20
C LYS A 268 7.81 6.35 27.53
N SER A 269 7.76 5.36 28.37
CA SER A 269 8.43 5.35 29.67
C SER A 269 9.32 4.11 29.76
N ASN A 270 10.54 4.29 30.24
CA ASN A 270 11.48 3.23 30.53
C ASN A 270 12.00 3.43 31.94
N LEU A 271 11.96 2.35 32.71
CA LEU A 271 12.63 2.26 34.03
C LEU A 271 13.62 1.10 33.96
N LYS A 272 14.90 1.40 34.16
CA LYS A 272 15.95 0.40 34.20
C LYS A 272 16.70 0.48 35.54
N ILE A 273 16.76 -0.63 36.25
CA ILE A 273 17.53 -0.76 37.47
C ILE A 273 18.56 -1.88 37.24
N PHE A 274 19.81 -1.55 37.39
CA PHE A 274 20.91 -2.50 37.34
C PHE A 274 21.66 -2.47 38.65
N LYS A 275 21.81 -3.62 39.26
CA LYS A 275 22.59 -3.81 40.48
C LYS A 275 23.72 -4.77 40.19
N GLN A 276 24.94 -4.38 40.54
CA GLN A 276 26.14 -5.22 40.47
C GLN A 276 26.86 -5.15 41.79
N ASP A 277 26.89 -6.25 42.51
CA ASP A 277 27.36 -6.33 43.88
C ASP A 277 26.57 -5.44 44.88
N THR A 278 26.92 -5.53 46.16
CA THR A 278 26.29 -4.72 47.23
C THR A 278 26.74 -3.25 47.20
N ILE A 279 27.80 -2.93 46.44
CA ILE A 279 28.46 -1.63 46.41
C ILE A 279 28.02 -0.74 45.23
N PHE A 280 27.52 -1.35 44.11
CA PHE A 280 27.15 -0.61 42.92
C PHE A 280 25.71 -0.82 42.53
N GLN A 281 24.97 0.30 42.40
CA GLN A 281 23.60 0.33 41.89
C GLN A 281 23.46 1.50 40.92
N ASN A 282 22.91 1.23 39.74
CA ASN A 282 22.52 2.24 38.76
C ASN A 282 21.01 2.16 38.45
N SER A 283 20.34 3.30 38.44
CA SER A 283 18.94 3.41 38.06
C SER A 283 18.76 4.57 37.07
N SER A 284 17.99 4.36 36.01
CA SER A 284 17.70 5.36 34.98
C SER A 284 16.29 5.23 34.44
#